data_257141ee2ecc75fcbedb3da0204a4bf3
#
_entry.id   257141ee2ecc75fcbedb3da0204a4bf3
#
_cell.length_a   1.000
_cell.length_b   1.000
_cell.length_c   1.000
_cell.angle_alpha   90.00
_cell.angle_beta   90.00
_cell.angle_gamma   90.00
#
_symmetry.space_group_name_H-M   'P 1'
#
loop_
_entity.id
_entity.type
_entity.pdbx_description
1 polymer ?
#
loop_
_entity_poly.entity_id
_entity_poly.type
_entity_poly.pdbx_seq_one_letter_code
_entity_poly.pdbx_strand_id
1 'polypeptide(L)'
;MLIAIATGVGLKHKIREKVAAFNGHIQIYNYDNNQSDVSVVPVSLEQDFYPNFTSVSGIRHIQAVATKGGLIRTPDTFEGVIAKGVGKDYDWGTFKEYLVAGQLPDFTGELNDEVLISRILANRLTLKLGDTFQTFFPKDDDPSKTPNQRKFKIVGIYDSGFEEFDSTYIFIDIRHIQRVNKWTDEEVGNFEVFLDNFNDID
;
A
#
# COMPACT_ATOMS: atom_id res chain seq x y z
N MET A 1 14.58 36.01 6.45
CA MET A 1 13.77 35.29 7.46
C MET A 1 12.43 34.81 6.90
N LEU A 2 11.61 35.64 6.25
CA LEU A 2 10.32 35.25 5.65
C LEU A 2 10.43 34.11 4.63
N ILE A 3 11.43 34.10 3.76
CA ILE A 3 11.64 33.06 2.72
C ILE A 3 11.92 31.70 3.36
N ALA A 4 12.74 31.65 4.40
CA ALA A 4 13.07 30.38 5.08
C ALA A 4 11.84 29.74 5.78
N ILE A 5 10.97 30.57 6.37
CA ILE A 5 9.72 30.14 7.00
C ILE A 5 8.76 29.62 5.93
N ALA A 6 8.58 30.35 4.82
CA ALA A 6 7.70 29.94 3.73
C ALA A 6 8.17 28.62 3.07
N THR A 7 9.48 28.43 2.89
CA THR A 7 10.06 27.18 2.37
C THR A 7 9.84 26.03 3.34
N GLY A 8 10.03 26.26 4.63
CA GLY A 8 9.81 25.22 5.66
C GLY A 8 8.35 24.77 5.76
N VAL A 9 7.41 25.71 5.71
CA VAL A 9 5.96 25.40 5.72
C VAL A 9 5.56 24.66 4.45
N GLY A 10 6.04 25.10 3.28
CA GLY A 10 5.74 24.45 2.00
C GLY A 10 6.29 23.02 1.92
N LEU A 11 7.51 22.78 2.43
CA LEU A 11 8.11 21.45 2.49
C LEU A 11 7.33 20.52 3.43
N LYS A 12 6.98 21.01 4.62
CA LYS A 12 6.17 20.26 5.58
C LYS A 12 4.82 19.84 4.97
N HIS A 13 4.16 20.75 4.24
CA HIS A 13 2.90 20.46 3.58
C HIS A 13 3.06 19.37 2.51
N LYS A 14 4.04 19.49 1.62
CA LYS A 14 4.33 18.49 0.59
C LYS A 14 4.67 17.10 1.16
N ILE A 15 5.44 17.04 2.25
CA ILE A 15 5.75 15.76 2.91
C ILE A 15 4.46 15.13 3.44
N ARG A 16 3.61 15.91 4.12
CA ARG A 16 2.33 15.42 4.65
C ARG A 16 1.41 14.90 3.55
N GLU A 17 1.26 15.62 2.45
CA GLU A 17 0.46 15.19 1.30
C GLU A 17 0.96 13.85 0.73
N LYS A 18 2.29 13.70 0.58
CA LYS A 18 2.87 12.45 0.09
C LYS A 18 2.67 11.29 1.05
N VAL A 19 2.93 11.48 2.35
CA VAL A 19 2.67 10.44 3.36
C VAL A 19 1.20 10.05 3.37
N ALA A 20 0.30 11.05 3.34
CA ALA A 20 -1.14 10.79 3.30
C ALA A 20 -1.58 10.06 2.02
N ALA A 21 -0.93 10.31 0.87
CA ALA A 21 -1.21 9.59 -0.36
C ALA A 21 -0.97 8.08 -0.25
N PHE A 22 0.03 7.67 0.56
CA PHE A 22 0.37 6.26 0.78
C PHE A 22 -0.39 5.61 1.92
N ASN A 23 -0.70 6.34 2.98
CA ASN A 23 -1.16 5.77 4.25
C ASN A 23 -2.48 6.37 4.76
N GLY A 24 -3.11 7.29 3.98
CA GLY A 24 -4.23 8.09 4.50
C GLY A 24 -3.78 9.14 5.53
N HIS A 25 -4.72 9.94 5.99
CA HIS A 25 -4.49 10.92 7.05
C HIS A 25 -4.60 10.30 8.44
N ILE A 26 -5.47 9.30 8.57
CA ILE A 26 -5.71 8.53 9.79
C ILE A 26 -5.68 7.05 9.41
N GLN A 27 -5.06 6.23 10.25
CA GLN A 27 -5.08 4.78 10.13
C GLN A 27 -5.85 4.16 11.31
N ILE A 28 -6.74 3.23 11.01
CA ILE A 28 -7.48 2.46 12.01
C ILE A 28 -7.08 0.99 11.85
N TYR A 29 -6.40 0.45 12.84
CA TYR A 29 -5.90 -0.92 12.83
C TYR A 29 -6.17 -1.62 14.16
N ASN A 30 -6.01 -2.94 14.18
CA ASN A 30 -6.13 -3.70 15.41
C ASN A 30 -5.04 -3.27 16.40
N TYR A 31 -5.43 -3.06 17.66
CA TYR A 31 -4.54 -2.63 18.72
C TYR A 31 -3.30 -3.55 18.86
N ASP A 32 -3.47 -4.85 18.62
CA ASP A 32 -2.40 -5.84 18.72
C ASP A 32 -1.35 -5.75 17.58
N ASN A 33 -1.62 -5.00 16.51
CA ASN A 33 -0.63 -4.75 15.43
C ASN A 33 0.51 -3.81 15.87
N ASN A 34 0.31 -3.04 16.91
CA ASN A 34 1.29 -2.27 17.68
C ASN A 34 2.47 -1.68 16.91
N GLN A 35 2.21 -0.73 16.02
CA GLN A 35 3.21 0.01 15.23
C GLN A 35 4.02 -0.83 14.23
N SER A 36 3.51 -1.97 13.81
CA SER A 36 4.11 -2.75 12.74
C SER A 36 3.70 -2.20 11.36
N ASP A 37 4.66 -2.08 10.45
CA ASP A 37 4.39 -1.75 9.04
C ASP A 37 3.67 -2.88 8.29
N VAL A 38 3.51 -4.05 8.93
CA VAL A 38 2.81 -5.20 8.37
C VAL A 38 1.59 -5.57 9.21
N SER A 39 0.53 -5.98 8.54
CA SER A 39 -0.72 -6.40 9.17
C SER A 39 -0.59 -7.83 9.68
N VAL A 40 -0.60 -8.01 10.99
CA VAL A 40 -0.49 -9.33 11.65
C VAL A 40 -1.86 -9.82 12.11
N VAL A 41 -2.61 -8.96 12.80
CA VAL A 41 -3.96 -9.26 13.30
C VAL A 41 -4.97 -8.47 12.45
N PRO A 42 -5.95 -9.15 11.84
CA PRO A 42 -6.90 -8.49 10.97
C PRO A 42 -7.93 -7.66 11.73
N VAL A 43 -8.60 -6.79 10.98
CA VAL A 43 -9.81 -6.05 11.38
C VAL A 43 -10.94 -6.49 10.48
N SER A 44 -12.15 -6.62 11.01
CA SER A 44 -13.35 -6.91 10.20
C SER A 44 -13.71 -5.73 9.31
N LEU A 45 -14.12 -6.00 8.07
CA LEU A 45 -14.73 -5.00 7.18
C LEU A 45 -16.08 -4.50 7.69
N GLU A 46 -16.76 -5.29 8.53
CA GLU A 46 -18.05 -4.92 9.13
C GLU A 46 -17.83 -3.90 10.25
N GLN A 47 -17.79 -2.62 9.87
CA GLN A 47 -17.62 -1.47 10.76
C GLN A 47 -18.67 -0.42 10.46
N ASP A 48 -19.17 0.24 11.50
CA ASP A 48 -20.19 1.30 11.38
C ASP A 48 -19.71 2.51 10.56
N PHE A 49 -18.40 2.69 10.45
CA PHE A 49 -17.78 3.80 9.70
C PHE A 49 -17.40 3.44 8.26
N TYR A 50 -17.45 2.18 7.86
CA TYR A 50 -17.03 1.73 6.54
C TYR A 50 -18.23 1.19 5.73
N PRO A 51 -18.32 1.45 4.41
CA PRO A 51 -17.39 2.22 3.59
C PRO A 51 -17.56 3.74 3.68
N ASN A 52 -18.63 4.23 4.31
CA ASN A 52 -18.97 5.64 4.39
C ASN A 52 -19.33 6.02 5.82
N PHE A 53 -18.66 7.00 6.37
CA PHE A 53 -18.94 7.53 7.69
C PHE A 53 -19.59 8.91 7.60
N THR A 54 -20.90 8.97 7.73
CA THR A 54 -21.68 10.20 7.57
C THR A 54 -21.92 10.96 8.88
N SER A 55 -21.56 10.37 10.02
CA SER A 55 -21.78 10.99 11.36
C SER A 55 -20.80 12.12 11.65
N VAL A 56 -19.70 12.21 10.92
CA VAL A 56 -18.67 13.26 11.05
C VAL A 56 -18.45 13.90 9.67
N SER A 57 -18.41 15.23 9.64
CA SER A 57 -18.07 15.98 8.42
C SER A 57 -16.54 16.00 8.21
N GLY A 58 -16.13 16.19 6.96
CA GLY A 58 -14.71 16.32 6.62
C GLY A 58 -14.01 15.01 6.25
N ILE A 59 -14.70 13.87 6.29
CA ILE A 59 -14.19 12.60 5.78
C ILE A 59 -14.51 12.50 4.28
N ARG A 60 -13.48 12.45 3.45
CA ARG A 60 -13.59 12.36 2.00
C ARG A 60 -13.72 10.92 1.52
N HIS A 61 -12.93 10.02 2.08
CA HIS A 61 -12.84 8.62 1.64
C HIS A 61 -12.30 7.71 2.74
N ILE A 62 -12.78 6.48 2.78
CA ILE A 62 -12.26 5.42 3.64
C ILE A 62 -12.02 4.20 2.75
N GLN A 63 -10.82 3.64 2.83
CA GLN A 63 -10.44 2.45 2.08
C GLN A 63 -9.83 1.40 3.00
N ALA A 64 -10.02 0.13 2.64
CA ALA A 64 -9.49 -1.01 3.35
C ALA A 64 -8.22 -1.51 2.67
N VAL A 65 -7.18 -1.75 3.45
CA VAL A 65 -5.88 -2.25 2.95
C VAL A 65 -5.33 -3.35 3.86
N ALA A 66 -4.33 -4.06 3.35
CA ALA A 66 -3.52 -4.96 4.16
C ALA A 66 -2.07 -4.84 3.72
N THR A 67 -1.13 -5.02 4.64
CA THR A 67 0.31 -4.99 4.33
C THR A 67 0.98 -6.30 4.73
N LYS A 68 1.93 -6.76 3.93
CA LYS A 68 2.70 -7.97 4.20
C LYS A 68 4.13 -7.80 3.74
N GLY A 69 5.08 -8.10 4.62
CA GLY A 69 6.48 -8.19 4.25
C GLY A 69 6.73 -9.33 3.28
N GLY A 70 7.50 -9.08 2.24
CA GLY A 70 7.85 -10.06 1.23
C GLY A 70 9.27 -9.89 0.71
N LEU A 71 9.77 -10.92 0.04
CA LEU A 71 11.06 -10.93 -0.64
C LEU A 71 10.83 -11.19 -2.13
N ILE A 72 11.14 -10.22 -2.97
CA ILE A 72 11.18 -10.42 -4.42
C ILE A 72 12.51 -11.05 -4.76
N ARG A 73 12.48 -12.10 -5.57
CA ARG A 73 13.67 -12.77 -6.07
C ARG A 73 13.68 -12.79 -7.59
N THR A 74 14.80 -12.37 -8.15
CA THR A 74 15.17 -12.56 -9.57
C THR A 74 16.34 -13.53 -9.68
N PRO A 75 16.77 -13.95 -10.88
CA PRO A 75 17.95 -14.81 -11.02
C PRO A 75 19.23 -14.22 -10.42
N ASP A 76 19.36 -12.89 -10.43
CA ASP A 76 20.62 -12.20 -10.12
C ASP A 76 20.60 -11.49 -8.76
N THR A 77 19.41 -11.19 -8.22
CA THR A 77 19.29 -10.37 -7.01
C THR A 77 18.00 -10.65 -6.24
N PHE A 78 17.91 -10.08 -5.04
CA PHE A 78 16.69 -10.09 -4.23
C PHE A 78 16.50 -8.75 -3.54
N GLU A 79 15.24 -8.36 -3.29
CA GLU A 79 14.86 -7.14 -2.57
C GLU A 79 13.75 -7.44 -1.57
N GLY A 80 13.90 -6.92 -0.35
CA GLY A 80 12.83 -6.90 0.64
C GLY A 80 11.81 -5.83 0.29
N VAL A 81 10.52 -6.16 0.36
CA VAL A 81 9.44 -5.23 0.04
C VAL A 81 8.30 -5.36 1.05
N ILE A 82 7.48 -4.32 1.13
CA ILE A 82 6.16 -4.38 1.74
C ILE A 82 5.14 -4.41 0.60
N ALA A 83 4.45 -5.53 0.47
CA ALA A 83 3.30 -5.62 -0.42
C ALA A 83 2.11 -4.96 0.27
N LYS A 84 1.59 -3.89 -0.33
CA LYS A 84 0.34 -3.25 0.06
C LYS A 84 -0.78 -3.82 -0.80
N GLY A 85 -1.63 -4.61 -0.18
CA GLY A 85 -2.83 -5.16 -0.78
C GLY A 85 -3.93 -4.13 -0.74
N VAL A 86 -4.50 -3.83 -1.89
CA VAL A 86 -5.57 -2.85 -2.07
C VAL A 86 -6.73 -3.48 -2.84
N GLY A 87 -7.94 -3.01 -2.57
CA GLY A 87 -9.16 -3.54 -3.15
C GLY A 87 -9.83 -2.60 -4.14
N LYS A 88 -11.08 -2.91 -4.46
CA LYS A 88 -11.93 -2.11 -5.37
C LYS A 88 -12.24 -0.70 -4.87
N ASP A 89 -12.11 -0.49 -3.57
CA ASP A 89 -12.37 0.77 -2.86
C ASP A 89 -11.13 1.69 -2.81
N TYR A 90 -9.99 1.24 -3.33
CA TYR A 90 -8.77 2.02 -3.29
C TYR A 90 -8.82 3.22 -4.23
N ASP A 91 -8.58 4.43 -3.68
CA ASP A 91 -8.53 5.67 -4.44
C ASP A 91 -7.17 5.85 -5.14
N TRP A 92 -7.13 5.49 -6.41
CA TRP A 92 -5.97 5.70 -7.27
C TRP A 92 -5.76 7.15 -7.73
N GLY A 93 -6.60 8.10 -7.31
CA GLY A 93 -6.57 9.49 -7.79
C GLY A 93 -5.19 10.12 -7.70
N THR A 94 -4.56 10.06 -6.53
CA THR A 94 -3.21 10.61 -6.29
C THR A 94 -2.13 9.82 -7.03
N PHE A 95 -2.28 8.49 -7.15
CA PHE A 95 -1.29 7.65 -7.84
C PHE A 95 -1.21 7.87 -9.35
N LYS A 96 -2.28 8.40 -9.98
CA LYS A 96 -2.25 8.76 -11.40
C LYS A 96 -1.13 9.75 -11.73
N GLU A 97 -0.84 10.64 -10.81
CA GLU A 97 0.23 11.65 -10.98
C GLU A 97 1.63 11.04 -10.85
N TYR A 98 1.76 9.93 -10.14
CA TYR A 98 3.02 9.23 -9.93
C TYR A 98 3.31 8.16 -10.98
N LEU A 99 2.35 7.79 -11.81
CA LEU A 99 2.53 6.76 -12.84
C LEU A 99 3.48 7.25 -13.94
N VAL A 100 4.61 6.56 -14.10
CA VAL A 100 5.64 6.91 -15.10
C VAL A 100 5.66 5.97 -16.30
N ALA A 101 5.09 4.77 -16.19
CA ALA A 101 4.96 3.83 -17.30
C ALA A 101 3.81 2.84 -17.05
N GLY A 102 3.17 2.37 -18.12
CA GLY A 102 2.10 1.39 -18.06
C GLY A 102 0.76 1.97 -17.61
N GLN A 103 0.05 1.22 -16.80
CA GLN A 103 -1.28 1.56 -16.30
C GLN A 103 -1.40 1.20 -14.82
N LEU A 104 -2.39 1.76 -14.13
CA LEU A 104 -2.76 1.33 -12.79
C LEU A 104 -3.40 -0.06 -12.87
N PRO A 105 -3.15 -0.94 -11.87
CA PRO A 105 -3.78 -2.26 -11.82
C PRO A 105 -5.30 -2.14 -11.59
N ASP A 106 -6.03 -3.11 -12.09
CA ASP A 106 -7.48 -3.23 -11.88
C ASP A 106 -7.81 -4.41 -10.98
N PHE A 107 -8.20 -4.11 -9.74
CA PHE A 107 -8.59 -5.08 -8.72
C PHE A 107 -10.09 -5.15 -8.48
N THR A 108 -10.91 -4.62 -9.40
CA THR A 108 -12.38 -4.62 -9.27
C THR A 108 -13.03 -5.95 -9.68
N GLY A 109 -12.36 -6.72 -10.53
CA GLY A 109 -12.83 -8.00 -11.06
C GLY A 109 -12.40 -9.22 -10.25
N GLU A 110 -12.12 -10.32 -10.95
CA GLU A 110 -11.55 -11.53 -10.34
C GLU A 110 -10.12 -11.26 -9.83
N LEU A 111 -9.68 -12.09 -8.86
CA LEU A 111 -8.30 -12.03 -8.38
C LEU A 111 -7.32 -12.15 -9.55
N ASN A 112 -6.44 -11.20 -9.65
CA ASN A 112 -5.39 -11.20 -10.67
C ASN A 112 -4.00 -11.00 -10.05
N ASP A 113 -2.97 -11.24 -10.86
CA ASP A 113 -1.56 -11.15 -10.45
C ASP A 113 -0.91 -9.83 -10.92
N GLU A 114 -1.69 -8.78 -11.16
CA GLU A 114 -1.18 -7.46 -11.54
C GLU A 114 -0.45 -6.81 -10.36
N VAL A 115 0.61 -6.09 -10.66
CA VAL A 115 1.37 -5.33 -9.66
C VAL A 115 1.79 -3.96 -10.20
N LEU A 116 1.68 -2.96 -9.33
CA LEU A 116 2.28 -1.66 -9.49
C LEU A 116 3.58 -1.63 -8.66
N ILE A 117 4.72 -1.37 -9.31
CA ILE A 117 6.05 -1.33 -8.68
C ILE A 117 6.67 0.05 -8.85
N SER A 118 7.51 0.46 -7.91
CA SER A 118 8.25 1.72 -8.07
C SER A 118 9.37 1.63 -9.11
N ARG A 119 9.75 2.77 -9.66
CA ARG A 119 10.90 2.88 -10.54
C ARG A 119 12.21 2.48 -9.85
N ILE A 120 12.35 2.77 -8.56
CA ILE A 120 13.53 2.41 -7.77
C ILE A 120 13.65 0.89 -7.68
N LEU A 121 12.59 0.19 -7.25
CA LEU A 121 12.59 -1.26 -7.14
C LEU A 121 12.75 -1.95 -8.50
N ALA A 122 12.05 -1.46 -9.53
CA ALA A 122 12.18 -1.99 -10.89
C ALA A 122 13.64 -1.92 -11.39
N ASN A 123 14.32 -0.80 -11.17
CA ASN A 123 15.73 -0.62 -11.54
C ASN A 123 16.66 -1.54 -10.73
N ARG A 124 16.50 -1.62 -9.40
CA ARG A 124 17.33 -2.50 -8.55
C ARG A 124 17.19 -3.97 -8.92
N LEU A 125 15.98 -4.39 -9.27
CA LEU A 125 15.66 -5.76 -9.67
C LEU A 125 15.91 -6.03 -11.18
N THR A 126 16.30 -5.01 -11.96
CA THR A 126 16.47 -5.08 -13.42
C THR A 126 15.19 -5.56 -14.13
N LEU A 127 14.02 -5.14 -13.61
CA LEU A 127 12.69 -5.48 -14.13
C LEU A 127 12.12 -4.33 -14.98
N LYS A 128 11.26 -4.68 -15.93
CA LYS A 128 10.61 -3.76 -16.86
C LYS A 128 9.10 -3.97 -16.85
N LEU A 129 8.39 -3.01 -17.40
CA LEU A 129 6.96 -3.13 -17.66
C LEU A 129 6.65 -4.41 -18.46
N GLY A 130 5.68 -5.19 -17.99
CA GLY A 130 5.28 -6.47 -18.57
C GLY A 130 6.05 -7.69 -18.05
N ASP A 131 7.18 -7.50 -17.36
CA ASP A 131 7.93 -8.60 -16.75
C ASP A 131 7.14 -9.24 -15.60
N THR A 132 7.52 -10.46 -15.28
CA THR A 132 6.97 -11.19 -14.14
C THR A 132 8.07 -11.56 -13.14
N PHE A 133 7.72 -11.53 -11.86
CA PHE A 133 8.64 -11.93 -10.79
C PHE A 133 7.93 -12.76 -9.72
N GLN A 134 8.71 -13.42 -8.88
CA GLN A 134 8.19 -14.17 -7.74
C GLN A 134 8.45 -13.41 -6.45
N THR A 135 7.42 -13.35 -5.60
CA THR A 135 7.51 -12.82 -4.25
C THR A 135 7.29 -13.95 -3.25
N PHE A 136 8.15 -14.01 -2.25
CA PHE A 136 8.12 -14.98 -1.16
C PHE A 136 7.61 -14.27 0.09
N PHE A 137 6.49 -14.73 0.63
CA PHE A 137 5.91 -14.22 1.85
C PHE A 137 6.19 -15.19 3.00
N PRO A 138 6.94 -14.80 4.03
CA PRO A 138 7.17 -15.64 5.21
C PRO A 138 5.85 -15.97 5.90
N LYS A 139 5.82 -17.09 6.61
CA LYS A 139 4.70 -17.47 7.45
C LYS A 139 4.92 -16.89 8.83
N ASP A 140 3.95 -16.14 9.33
CA ASP A 140 4.06 -15.47 10.64
C ASP A 140 4.03 -16.46 11.79
N ASP A 141 3.31 -17.59 11.60
CA ASP A 141 3.19 -18.64 12.61
C ASP A 141 4.47 -19.48 12.77
N ASP A 142 5.31 -19.56 11.75
CA ASP A 142 6.56 -20.32 11.81
C ASP A 142 7.51 -19.92 10.65
N PRO A 143 8.51 -19.08 10.90
CA PRO A 143 9.47 -18.64 9.89
C PRO A 143 10.33 -19.76 9.29
N SER A 144 10.39 -20.95 9.93
CA SER A 144 11.12 -22.12 9.40
C SER A 144 10.39 -22.84 8.30
N LYS A 145 9.07 -22.63 8.16
CA LYS A 145 8.27 -23.22 7.10
C LYS A 145 8.55 -22.57 5.76
N THR A 146 8.40 -23.35 4.70
CA THR A 146 8.48 -22.84 3.32
C THR A 146 7.55 -21.64 3.13
N PRO A 147 8.06 -20.49 2.66
CA PRO A 147 7.26 -19.29 2.46
C PRO A 147 6.20 -19.50 1.37
N ASN A 148 5.13 -18.74 1.47
CA ASN A 148 4.12 -18.69 0.41
C ASN A 148 4.72 -17.95 -0.80
N GLN A 149 4.53 -18.53 -2.00
CA GLN A 149 5.01 -17.93 -3.23
C GLN A 149 3.83 -17.34 -4.02
N ARG A 150 4.04 -16.18 -4.60
CA ARG A 150 3.13 -15.55 -5.56
C ARG A 150 3.93 -15.02 -6.73
N LYS A 151 3.37 -15.15 -7.93
CA LYS A 151 3.94 -14.62 -9.15
C LYS A 151 3.13 -13.40 -9.57
N PHE A 152 3.81 -12.27 -9.81
CA PHE A 152 3.17 -11.03 -10.21
C PHE A 152 3.67 -10.59 -11.59
N LYS A 153 2.81 -9.85 -12.32
CA LYS A 153 3.10 -9.22 -13.60
C LYS A 153 3.07 -7.70 -13.42
N ILE A 154 4.14 -7.03 -13.81
CA ILE A 154 4.24 -5.57 -13.74
C ILE A 154 3.35 -4.95 -14.83
N VAL A 155 2.27 -4.27 -14.41
CA VAL A 155 1.37 -3.54 -15.30
C VAL A 155 1.59 -2.04 -15.27
N GLY A 156 2.24 -1.54 -14.21
CA GLY A 156 2.56 -0.14 -14.03
C GLY A 156 3.84 0.08 -13.23
N ILE A 157 4.50 1.19 -13.52
CA ILE A 157 5.66 1.67 -12.78
C ILE A 157 5.36 3.07 -12.28
N TYR A 158 5.54 3.32 -10.98
CA TYR A 158 5.34 4.62 -10.35
C TYR A 158 6.65 5.23 -9.84
N ASP A 159 6.63 6.54 -9.64
CA ASP A 159 7.69 7.32 -9.01
C ASP A 159 7.07 8.48 -8.24
N SER A 160 6.94 8.34 -6.93
CA SER A 160 6.38 9.38 -6.07
C SER A 160 7.39 10.49 -5.76
N GLY A 161 8.68 10.22 -6.00
CA GLY A 161 9.79 11.06 -5.57
C GLY A 161 9.95 11.10 -4.04
N PHE A 162 9.42 10.11 -3.32
CA PHE A 162 9.63 9.90 -1.89
C PHE A 162 10.33 8.55 -1.71
N GLU A 163 11.66 8.61 -1.59
CA GLU A 163 12.53 7.43 -1.67
C GLU A 163 12.16 6.34 -0.64
N GLU A 164 11.72 6.71 0.54
CA GLU A 164 11.35 5.79 1.61
C GLU A 164 10.21 4.86 1.18
N PHE A 165 9.17 5.39 0.53
CA PHE A 165 8.09 4.58 -0.02
C PHE A 165 8.50 3.89 -1.33
N ASP A 166 9.17 4.63 -2.22
CA ASP A 166 9.57 4.11 -3.53
C ASP A 166 10.58 2.96 -3.43
N SER A 167 11.36 2.88 -2.34
CA SER A 167 12.29 1.77 -2.11
C SER A 167 11.67 0.54 -1.43
N THR A 168 10.41 0.65 -0.98
CA THR A 168 9.83 -0.35 -0.07
C THR A 168 8.52 -0.94 -0.59
N TYR A 169 7.62 -0.14 -1.16
CA TYR A 169 6.24 -0.57 -1.43
C TYR A 169 6.01 -1.06 -2.85
N ILE A 170 5.26 -2.17 -2.96
CA ILE A 170 4.57 -2.62 -4.17
C ILE A 170 3.07 -2.71 -3.89
N PHE A 171 2.23 -2.51 -4.91
CA PHE A 171 0.77 -2.58 -4.77
C PHE A 171 0.24 -3.79 -5.51
N ILE A 172 -0.52 -4.61 -4.80
CA ILE A 172 -1.11 -5.87 -5.29
C ILE A 172 -2.57 -5.98 -4.87
N ASP A 173 -3.29 -6.92 -5.44
CA ASP A 173 -4.64 -7.25 -4.99
C ASP A 173 -4.63 -7.73 -3.53
N ILE A 174 -5.47 -7.14 -2.68
CA ILE A 174 -5.55 -7.44 -1.24
C ILE A 174 -5.83 -8.92 -0.97
N ARG A 175 -6.57 -9.59 -1.86
CA ARG A 175 -6.91 -11.01 -1.75
C ARG A 175 -5.70 -11.93 -1.75
N HIS A 176 -4.56 -11.51 -2.30
CA HIS A 176 -3.30 -12.25 -2.16
C HIS A 176 -2.83 -12.28 -0.70
N ILE A 177 -2.92 -11.16 0.00
CA ILE A 177 -2.50 -11.05 1.40
C ILE A 177 -3.49 -11.82 2.29
N GLN A 178 -4.79 -11.66 2.07
CA GLN A 178 -5.82 -12.43 2.78
C GLN A 178 -5.57 -13.94 2.69
N ARG A 179 -5.30 -14.46 1.48
CA ARG A 179 -4.98 -15.88 1.28
C ARG A 179 -3.67 -16.31 1.94
N VAL A 180 -2.63 -15.48 1.90
CA VAL A 180 -1.33 -15.78 2.53
C VAL A 180 -1.48 -15.84 4.05
N ASN A 181 -2.27 -14.94 4.64
CA ASN A 181 -2.53 -14.87 6.07
C ASN A 181 -3.64 -15.82 6.53
N LYS A 182 -4.33 -16.51 5.60
CA LYS A 182 -5.51 -17.36 5.87
C LYS A 182 -6.68 -16.55 6.46
N TRP A 183 -6.79 -15.30 6.06
CA TRP A 183 -7.92 -14.44 6.40
C TRP A 183 -9.09 -14.69 5.46
N THR A 184 -10.28 -14.35 5.93
CA THR A 184 -11.50 -14.33 5.11
C THR A 184 -11.52 -13.09 4.21
N ASP A 185 -12.44 -13.06 3.25
CA ASP A 185 -12.63 -11.88 2.38
C ASP A 185 -13.16 -10.65 3.14
N GLU A 186 -13.66 -10.84 4.37
CA GLU A 186 -14.16 -9.80 5.27
C GLU A 186 -13.11 -9.31 6.28
N GLU A 187 -11.90 -9.83 6.21
CA GLU A 187 -10.80 -9.45 7.10
C GLU A 187 -9.73 -8.68 6.34
N VAL A 188 -9.36 -7.52 6.88
CA VAL A 188 -8.36 -6.61 6.30
C VAL A 188 -7.31 -6.22 7.33
N GLY A 189 -6.22 -5.61 6.89
CA GLY A 189 -5.14 -5.21 7.79
C GLY A 189 -5.50 -3.97 8.59
N ASN A 190 -6.00 -2.96 7.90
CA ASN A 190 -6.37 -1.66 8.48
C ASN A 190 -7.24 -0.86 7.52
N PHE A 191 -7.82 0.20 8.04
CA PHE A 191 -8.50 1.22 7.24
C PHE A 191 -7.63 2.48 7.16
N GLU A 192 -7.65 3.11 5.99
CA GLU A 192 -7.04 4.40 5.73
C GLU A 192 -8.14 5.42 5.49
N VAL A 193 -8.13 6.49 6.30
CA VAL A 193 -9.13 7.56 6.24
C VAL A 193 -8.51 8.80 5.62
N PHE A 194 -9.17 9.35 4.62
CA PHE A 194 -8.79 10.57 3.94
C PHE A 194 -9.75 11.70 4.33
N LEU A 195 -9.18 12.81 4.75
CA LEU A 195 -9.92 14.00 5.13
C LEU A 195 -9.92 15.02 3.99
N ASP A 196 -10.93 15.88 3.97
CA ASP A 196 -10.99 17.04 3.06
C ASP A 196 -9.89 18.05 3.38
N ASN A 197 -9.61 18.23 4.67
CA ASN A 197 -8.55 19.12 5.15
C ASN A 197 -7.77 18.45 6.28
N PHE A 198 -6.46 18.42 6.17
CA PHE A 198 -5.57 17.85 7.19
C PHE A 198 -5.72 18.54 8.57
N ASN A 199 -6.11 19.81 8.60
CA ASN A 199 -6.27 20.56 9.87
C ASN A 199 -7.52 20.14 10.65
N ASP A 200 -8.36 19.27 10.10
CA ASP A 200 -9.59 18.76 10.74
C ASP A 200 -9.32 17.51 11.59
N ILE A 201 -8.06 17.18 11.85
CA ILE A 201 -7.67 16.03 12.68
C ILE A 201 -7.85 16.28 14.19
N ASP A 202 -7.96 17.53 14.64
CA ASP A 202 -8.07 17.93 16.06
C ASP A 202 -9.51 17.89 16.59
#